data_e0dfda48cfccdc48ef3fa961409a7dc6
#
_entry.id   e0dfda48cfccdc48ef3fa961409a7dc6
#
_cell.length_a   1.000
_cell.length_b   1.000
_cell.length_c   1.000
_cell.angle_alpha   90.00
_cell.angle_beta   90.00
_cell.angle_gamma   90.00
#
_symmetry.space_group_name_H-M   'P 1'
#
loop_
_entity.id
_entity.type
_entity.pdbx_description
1 polymer ?
#
loop_
_entity_poly.entity_id
_entity_poly.type
_entity_poly.pdbx_seq_one_letter_code
_entity_poly.pdbx_strand_id
1 'polypeptide(L)'
;MKTFTVAVVGATGAVGQTMLSILQERRFPVGTLHLLASERSAGEQIEYDGRKTTVQDLSGFDPSGVDFALFSAGGSISKEYAPKFVAAGAIVIDNSSAFRMDADVPLVVSEVNPEALDSIPRGIVANPNCSTMQMLVALAPIHRAVGISRINVATYQSVSGAGRSALEELGRQTANILSFKDPDPKRFPVQIAFNLIPHIDDFLDNGYTKEEMKLVWETRKILGDESIQVNPTAVRVPVFYGHSEAVHVETRSKITAAE
;
A
#
# COMPACT_ATOMS: atom_id res chain seq x y z
N MET A 1 12.60 -9.85 26.58
CA MET A 1 12.17 -8.81 25.62
C MET A 1 10.65 -8.89 25.57
N LYS A 2 9.92 -7.76 25.57
CA LYS A 2 8.45 -7.78 25.44
C LYS A 2 8.09 -8.32 24.06
N THR A 3 7.19 -9.28 23.99
CA THR A 3 6.65 -9.80 22.73
C THR A 3 5.22 -9.30 22.54
N PHE A 4 4.76 -9.29 21.29
CA PHE A 4 3.45 -8.78 20.91
C PHE A 4 2.59 -9.85 20.24
N THR A 5 1.30 -9.76 20.44
CA THR A 5 0.30 -10.49 19.66
C THR A 5 -0.02 -9.69 18.39
N VAL A 6 0.29 -10.27 17.24
CA VAL A 6 0.13 -9.63 15.92
C VAL A 6 -0.92 -10.36 15.10
N ALA A 7 -1.84 -9.63 14.52
CA ALA A 7 -2.78 -10.15 13.53
C ALA A 7 -2.45 -9.59 12.14
N VAL A 8 -2.44 -10.45 11.10
CA VAL A 8 -2.30 -10.03 9.70
C VAL A 8 -3.59 -10.35 8.96
N VAL A 9 -4.36 -9.33 8.62
CA VAL A 9 -5.63 -9.42 7.90
C VAL A 9 -5.38 -9.32 6.40
N GLY A 10 -5.74 -10.36 5.65
CA GLY A 10 -5.37 -10.55 4.26
C GLY A 10 -4.04 -11.30 4.11
N ALA A 11 -3.72 -12.19 5.06
CA ALA A 11 -2.44 -12.91 5.15
C ALA A 11 -2.09 -13.74 3.91
N THR A 12 -3.08 -14.23 3.16
CA THR A 12 -2.88 -15.03 1.93
C THR A 12 -2.62 -14.18 0.67
N GLY A 13 -2.84 -12.87 0.76
CA GLY A 13 -2.57 -11.93 -0.33
C GLY A 13 -1.08 -11.61 -0.50
N ALA A 14 -0.70 -11.05 -1.68
CA ALA A 14 0.69 -10.70 -1.97
C ALA A 14 1.29 -9.75 -0.91
N VAL A 15 0.55 -8.73 -0.49
CA VAL A 15 0.99 -7.77 0.53
C VAL A 15 1.07 -8.43 1.90
N GLY A 16 0.08 -9.25 2.29
CA GLY A 16 0.10 -9.97 3.56
C GLY A 16 1.33 -10.89 3.68
N GLN A 17 1.67 -11.62 2.62
CA GLN A 17 2.89 -12.43 2.56
C GLN A 17 4.17 -11.59 2.71
N THR A 18 4.20 -10.43 2.08
CA THR A 18 5.34 -9.49 2.21
C THR A 18 5.44 -8.94 3.64
N MET A 19 4.32 -8.60 4.29
CA MET A 19 4.31 -8.18 5.70
C MET A 19 4.90 -9.25 6.61
N LEU A 20 4.53 -10.52 6.41
CA LEU A 20 5.08 -11.64 7.18
C LEU A 20 6.59 -11.79 6.97
N SER A 21 7.04 -11.72 5.73
CA SER A 21 8.48 -11.79 5.41
C SER A 21 9.26 -10.66 6.08
N ILE A 22 8.73 -9.43 6.08
CA ILE A 22 9.38 -8.26 6.68
C ILE A 22 9.38 -8.35 8.22
N LEU A 23 8.30 -8.81 8.84
CA LEU A 23 8.28 -9.05 10.29
C LEU A 23 9.38 -10.02 10.72
N GLN A 24 9.59 -11.08 9.93
CA GLN A 24 10.63 -12.07 10.17
C GLN A 24 12.02 -11.50 9.90
N GLU A 25 12.25 -10.84 8.77
CA GLU A 25 13.53 -10.22 8.39
C GLU A 25 13.97 -9.20 9.44
N ARG A 26 13.07 -8.35 9.90
CA ARG A 26 13.32 -7.33 10.92
C ARG A 26 13.33 -7.88 12.34
N ARG A 27 13.08 -9.18 12.52
CA ARG A 27 13.02 -9.84 13.84
C ARG A 27 12.07 -9.09 14.79
N PHE A 28 10.92 -8.67 14.25
CA PHE A 28 9.90 -8.04 15.08
C PHE A 28 9.49 -9.03 16.19
N PRO A 29 9.38 -8.61 17.46
CA PRO A 29 9.18 -9.53 18.58
C PRO A 29 7.74 -10.06 18.64
N VAL A 30 7.38 -10.90 17.67
CA VAL A 30 6.07 -11.58 17.61
C VAL A 30 6.05 -12.72 18.63
N GLY A 31 5.16 -12.65 19.60
CA GLY A 31 4.88 -13.72 20.56
C GLY A 31 3.80 -14.66 20.04
N THR A 32 2.67 -14.10 19.62
CA THR A 32 1.56 -14.80 19.00
C THR A 32 1.24 -14.19 17.65
N LEU A 33 1.04 -15.02 16.62
CA LEU A 33 0.69 -14.60 15.27
C LEU A 33 -0.67 -15.17 14.86
N HIS A 34 -1.59 -14.28 14.50
CA HIS A 34 -2.88 -14.63 13.89
C HIS A 34 -2.86 -14.29 12.40
N LEU A 35 -3.10 -15.28 11.57
CA LEU A 35 -3.23 -15.14 10.12
C LEU A 35 -4.70 -15.16 9.76
N LEU A 36 -5.23 -14.05 9.24
CA LEU A 36 -6.64 -13.85 9.02
C LEU A 36 -6.92 -13.63 7.53
N ALA A 37 -7.91 -14.33 7.00
CA ALA A 37 -8.38 -14.16 5.63
C ALA A 37 -9.89 -14.45 5.53
N SER A 38 -10.44 -14.52 4.32
CA SER A 38 -11.82 -14.93 4.11
C SER A 38 -11.98 -16.45 4.39
N GLU A 39 -13.21 -16.89 4.64
CA GLU A 39 -13.59 -18.29 4.81
C GLU A 39 -13.00 -19.21 3.73
N ARG A 40 -12.91 -18.72 2.48
CA ARG A 40 -12.32 -19.48 1.35
C ARG A 40 -10.87 -19.91 1.58
N SER A 41 -10.10 -19.10 2.30
CA SER A 41 -8.68 -19.38 2.60
C SER A 41 -8.47 -19.91 4.01
N ALA A 42 -9.51 -20.01 4.81
CA ALA A 42 -9.42 -20.59 6.15
C ALA A 42 -8.96 -22.07 6.07
N GLY A 43 -8.03 -22.43 6.95
CA GLY A 43 -7.40 -23.75 6.96
C GLY A 43 -6.11 -23.85 6.14
N GLU A 44 -5.81 -22.89 5.25
CA GLU A 44 -4.50 -22.82 4.60
C GLU A 44 -3.38 -22.69 5.65
N GLN A 45 -2.21 -23.19 5.32
CA GLN A 45 -1.05 -23.09 6.21
C GLN A 45 0.02 -22.22 5.58
N ILE A 46 0.50 -21.24 6.36
CA ILE A 46 1.59 -20.35 5.97
C ILE A 46 2.75 -20.60 6.95
N GLU A 47 3.95 -20.72 6.42
CA GLU A 47 5.15 -20.85 7.24
C GLU A 47 5.62 -19.46 7.71
N TYR A 48 5.82 -19.33 9.02
CA TYR A 48 6.40 -18.16 9.65
C TYR A 48 7.40 -18.58 10.71
N ASP A 49 8.63 -18.11 10.63
CA ASP A 49 9.72 -18.42 11.56
C ASP A 49 9.91 -19.94 11.78
N GLY A 50 9.87 -20.72 10.66
CA GLY A 50 10.01 -22.18 10.67
C GLY A 50 8.82 -22.94 11.23
N ARG A 51 7.70 -22.28 11.51
CA ARG A 51 6.48 -22.89 12.04
C ARG A 51 5.31 -22.71 11.08
N LYS A 52 4.53 -23.76 10.90
CA LYS A 52 3.27 -23.67 10.14
C LYS A 52 2.18 -23.06 11.00
N THR A 53 1.64 -21.94 10.54
CA THR A 53 0.53 -21.24 11.19
C THR A 53 -0.70 -21.35 10.31
N THR A 54 -1.83 -21.76 10.89
CA THR A 54 -3.08 -21.94 10.16
C THR A 54 -3.79 -20.61 9.98
N VAL A 55 -4.25 -20.32 8.77
CA VAL A 55 -5.08 -19.17 8.44
C VAL A 55 -6.48 -19.40 9.03
N GLN A 56 -6.97 -18.38 9.74
CA GLN A 56 -8.29 -18.38 10.37
C GLN A 56 -9.26 -17.51 9.56
N ASP A 57 -10.55 -17.83 9.65
CA ASP A 57 -11.59 -16.97 9.10
C ASP A 57 -11.72 -15.67 9.91
N LEU A 58 -11.61 -14.54 9.22
CA LEU A 58 -11.74 -13.22 9.83
C LEU A 58 -13.13 -12.98 10.43
N SER A 59 -14.18 -13.54 9.83
CA SER A 59 -15.57 -13.24 10.22
C SER A 59 -15.92 -13.75 11.62
N GLY A 60 -15.29 -14.84 12.04
CA GLY A 60 -15.46 -15.46 13.36
C GLY A 60 -14.35 -15.15 14.37
N PHE A 61 -13.38 -14.31 14.01
CA PHE A 61 -12.22 -14.07 14.86
C PHE A 61 -12.52 -13.06 15.97
N ASP A 62 -12.17 -13.41 17.20
CA ASP A 62 -12.17 -12.50 18.35
C ASP A 62 -10.83 -11.76 18.45
N PRO A 63 -10.79 -10.43 18.27
CA PRO A 63 -9.56 -9.64 18.31
C PRO A 63 -9.04 -9.36 19.71
N SER A 64 -9.66 -9.87 20.77
CA SER A 64 -9.23 -9.66 22.16
C SER A 64 -7.78 -10.09 22.38
N GLY A 65 -6.98 -9.21 22.99
CA GLY A 65 -5.56 -9.47 23.28
C GLY A 65 -4.61 -9.29 22.10
N VAL A 66 -5.08 -8.82 20.94
CA VAL A 66 -4.21 -8.40 19.82
C VAL A 66 -3.61 -7.04 20.15
N ASP A 67 -2.26 -6.92 20.06
CA ASP A 67 -1.56 -5.65 20.24
C ASP A 67 -1.54 -4.83 18.93
N PHE A 68 -1.21 -5.50 17.81
CA PHE A 68 -1.11 -4.88 16.49
C PHE A 68 -1.85 -5.67 15.43
N ALA A 69 -2.63 -4.99 14.59
CA ALA A 69 -3.31 -5.61 13.47
C ALA A 69 -2.91 -4.93 12.15
N LEU A 70 -2.27 -5.70 11.25
CA LEU A 70 -1.82 -5.26 9.93
C LEU A 70 -2.90 -5.61 8.91
N PHE A 71 -3.51 -4.61 8.29
CA PHE A 71 -4.61 -4.79 7.34
C PHE A 71 -4.15 -4.63 5.89
N SER A 72 -4.42 -5.65 5.07
CA SER A 72 -4.14 -5.64 3.62
C SER A 72 -5.23 -6.32 2.78
N ALA A 73 -6.45 -6.41 3.29
CA ALA A 73 -7.58 -7.11 2.66
C ALA A 73 -8.51 -6.18 1.83
N GLY A 74 -8.15 -4.91 1.66
CA GLY A 74 -8.92 -3.92 0.90
C GLY A 74 -9.84 -3.07 1.76
N GLY A 75 -10.29 -1.94 1.19
CA GLY A 75 -10.96 -0.88 1.95
C GLY A 75 -12.28 -1.25 2.59
N SER A 76 -13.09 -2.11 1.97
CA SER A 76 -14.36 -2.58 2.57
C SER A 76 -14.12 -3.39 3.85
N ILE A 77 -13.15 -4.30 3.80
CA ILE A 77 -12.75 -5.12 4.95
C ILE A 77 -12.16 -4.23 6.05
N SER A 78 -11.30 -3.28 5.69
CA SER A 78 -10.74 -2.34 6.68
C SER A 78 -11.84 -1.52 7.37
N LYS A 79 -12.79 -0.97 6.61
CA LYS A 79 -13.92 -0.22 7.19
C LYS A 79 -14.78 -1.03 8.15
N GLU A 80 -14.98 -2.31 7.84
CA GLU A 80 -15.82 -3.19 8.66
C GLU A 80 -15.10 -3.70 9.91
N TYR A 81 -13.85 -4.12 9.78
CA TYR A 81 -13.16 -4.86 10.84
C TYR A 81 -12.16 -4.03 11.64
N ALA A 82 -11.49 -3.01 11.07
CA ALA A 82 -10.54 -2.21 11.82
C ALA A 82 -11.14 -1.59 13.10
N PRO A 83 -12.36 -1.05 13.09
CA PRO A 83 -12.98 -0.56 14.34
C PRO A 83 -13.19 -1.63 15.40
N LYS A 84 -13.42 -2.89 15.01
CA LYS A 84 -13.60 -4.01 15.96
C LYS A 84 -12.28 -4.33 16.66
N PHE A 85 -11.15 -4.33 15.92
CA PHE A 85 -9.81 -4.51 16.49
C PHE A 85 -9.43 -3.37 17.44
N VAL A 86 -9.72 -2.14 17.04
CA VAL A 86 -9.50 -0.97 17.93
C VAL A 86 -10.34 -1.06 19.20
N ALA A 87 -11.61 -1.43 19.10
CA ALA A 87 -12.48 -1.60 20.25
C ALA A 87 -11.97 -2.69 21.23
N ALA A 88 -11.24 -3.69 20.70
CA ALA A 88 -10.57 -4.73 21.50
C ALA A 88 -9.21 -4.29 22.06
N GLY A 89 -8.74 -3.06 21.77
CA GLY A 89 -7.50 -2.49 22.29
C GLY A 89 -6.29 -2.59 21.37
N ALA A 90 -6.45 -3.12 20.15
CA ALA A 90 -5.36 -3.20 19.18
C ALA A 90 -5.08 -1.84 18.51
N ILE A 91 -3.83 -1.61 18.14
CA ILE A 91 -3.47 -0.59 17.14
C ILE A 91 -3.55 -1.21 15.75
N VAL A 92 -4.35 -0.60 14.88
CA VAL A 92 -4.51 -1.05 13.49
C VAL A 92 -3.57 -0.26 12.59
N ILE A 93 -2.82 -0.97 11.73
CA ILE A 93 -2.01 -0.39 10.65
C ILE A 93 -2.68 -0.81 9.35
N ASP A 94 -3.37 0.13 8.68
CA ASP A 94 -4.17 -0.13 7.51
C ASP A 94 -3.46 0.26 6.21
N ASN A 95 -3.19 -0.73 5.37
CA ASN A 95 -2.59 -0.52 4.05
C ASN A 95 -3.64 -0.19 2.96
N SER A 96 -4.93 -0.23 3.27
CA SER A 96 -5.97 0.16 2.32
C SER A 96 -6.11 1.68 2.21
N SER A 97 -6.93 2.14 1.27
CA SER A 97 -7.25 3.56 1.15
C SER A 97 -8.41 4.01 2.05
N ALA A 98 -8.91 3.14 2.95
CA ALA A 98 -10.16 3.35 3.66
C ALA A 98 -10.16 4.59 4.56
N PHE A 99 -9.05 4.84 5.24
CA PHE A 99 -8.93 5.87 6.28
C PHE A 99 -7.89 6.96 5.98
N ARG A 100 -7.21 6.89 4.82
CA ARG A 100 -6.07 7.77 4.51
C ARG A 100 -6.41 9.25 4.59
N MET A 101 -7.63 9.63 4.19
CA MET A 101 -8.05 11.03 4.15
C MET A 101 -8.90 11.45 5.35
N ASP A 102 -9.15 10.56 6.32
CA ASP A 102 -9.83 10.91 7.56
C ASP A 102 -8.94 11.83 8.40
N ALA A 103 -9.50 12.93 8.89
CA ALA A 103 -8.73 13.97 9.60
C ALA A 103 -8.15 13.47 10.94
N ASP A 104 -8.81 12.51 11.57
CA ASP A 104 -8.47 11.91 12.86
C ASP A 104 -7.67 10.60 12.73
N VAL A 105 -7.19 10.28 11.51
CA VAL A 105 -6.30 9.14 11.24
C VAL A 105 -4.98 9.64 10.67
N PRO A 106 -3.84 9.40 11.34
CA PRO A 106 -2.54 9.76 10.82
C PRO A 106 -2.22 8.93 9.56
N LEU A 107 -1.75 9.62 8.52
CA LEU A 107 -1.24 9.03 7.27
C LEU A 107 0.28 9.11 7.32
N VAL A 108 0.96 7.96 7.43
CA VAL A 108 2.36 7.94 7.87
C VAL A 108 3.28 7.29 6.85
N VAL A 109 4.36 8.01 6.54
CA VAL A 109 5.59 7.46 5.94
C VAL A 109 6.68 7.60 7.00
N SER A 110 7.17 6.49 7.55
CA SER A 110 8.05 6.48 8.72
C SER A 110 9.32 7.31 8.56
N GLU A 111 9.83 7.47 7.35
CA GLU A 111 11.01 8.27 7.02
C GLU A 111 10.69 9.76 6.79
N VAL A 112 9.40 10.10 6.69
CA VAL A 112 8.96 11.45 6.32
C VAL A 112 8.30 12.17 7.49
N ASN A 113 7.29 11.58 8.11
CA ASN A 113 6.50 12.20 9.16
C ASN A 113 6.23 11.25 10.34
N PRO A 114 7.29 10.63 10.96
CA PRO A 114 7.11 9.70 12.07
C PRO A 114 6.43 10.34 13.28
N GLU A 115 6.54 11.65 13.46
CA GLU A 115 5.88 12.42 14.53
C GLU A 115 4.35 12.34 14.47
N ALA A 116 3.77 12.02 13.32
CA ALA A 116 2.33 11.80 13.20
C ALA A 116 1.85 10.59 14.05
N LEU A 117 2.76 9.71 14.46
CA LEU A 117 2.47 8.60 15.37
C LEU A 117 2.34 9.02 16.84
N ASP A 118 2.73 10.22 17.21
CA ASP A 118 2.58 10.73 18.57
C ASP A 118 1.11 10.86 18.98
N SER A 119 0.18 10.90 18.02
CA SER A 119 -1.25 10.94 18.24
C SER A 119 -2.00 10.02 17.29
N ILE A 120 -2.62 8.97 17.83
CA ILE A 120 -3.42 8.00 17.07
C ILE A 120 -4.84 7.97 17.69
N PRO A 121 -5.64 9.04 17.53
CA PRO A 121 -6.88 9.20 18.30
C PRO A 121 -7.92 8.11 18.02
N ARG A 122 -7.90 7.52 16.81
CA ARG A 122 -8.79 6.40 16.44
C ARG A 122 -8.16 5.02 16.60
N GLY A 123 -6.95 4.90 17.16
CA GLY A 123 -6.24 3.62 17.20
C GLY A 123 -5.90 3.05 15.81
N ILE A 124 -6.04 3.83 14.73
CA ILE A 124 -5.76 3.45 13.35
C ILE A 124 -4.65 4.33 12.81
N VAL A 125 -3.66 3.72 12.18
CA VAL A 125 -2.61 4.36 11.38
C VAL A 125 -2.83 3.97 9.93
N ALA A 126 -2.98 4.95 9.04
CA ALA A 126 -3.10 4.69 7.62
C ALA A 126 -1.72 4.66 6.95
N ASN A 127 -1.49 3.63 6.14
CA ASN A 127 -0.32 3.51 5.28
C ASN A 127 -0.65 4.10 3.91
N PRO A 128 0.19 5.01 3.36
CA PRO A 128 -0.08 5.69 2.10
C PRO A 128 -0.10 4.77 0.87
N ASN A 129 -0.45 5.35 -0.27
CA ASN A 129 -0.29 4.73 -1.58
C ASN A 129 1.20 4.42 -1.84
N CYS A 130 1.46 3.31 -2.52
CA CYS A 130 2.81 2.82 -2.77
C CYS A 130 3.67 3.83 -3.56
N SER A 131 3.10 4.48 -4.57
CA SER A 131 3.80 5.52 -5.33
C SER A 131 4.02 6.78 -4.50
N THR A 132 3.03 7.21 -3.72
CA THR A 132 3.19 8.35 -2.81
C THR A 132 4.32 8.15 -1.81
N MET A 133 4.40 6.96 -1.20
CA MET A 133 5.46 6.67 -0.21
C MET A 133 6.85 6.81 -0.78
N GLN A 134 7.15 6.10 -1.88
CA GLN A 134 8.49 6.12 -2.47
C GLN A 134 8.89 7.50 -2.99
N MET A 135 7.95 8.24 -3.59
CA MET A 135 8.17 9.61 -4.04
C MET A 135 8.53 10.52 -2.86
N LEU A 136 7.78 10.46 -1.77
CA LEU A 136 7.97 11.36 -0.63
C LEU A 136 9.24 11.07 0.17
N VAL A 137 9.71 9.83 0.23
CA VAL A 137 11.02 9.51 0.83
C VAL A 137 12.13 10.29 0.14
N ALA A 138 12.08 10.41 -1.20
CA ALA A 138 13.05 11.19 -1.96
C ALA A 138 12.83 12.70 -1.88
N LEU A 139 11.56 13.16 -1.86
CA LEU A 139 11.24 14.58 -1.98
C LEU A 139 11.15 15.32 -0.64
N ALA A 140 10.84 14.66 0.46
CA ALA A 140 10.71 15.32 1.75
C ALA A 140 11.99 16.04 2.22
N PRO A 141 13.20 15.52 2.05
CA PRO A 141 14.42 16.27 2.35
C PRO A 141 14.54 17.57 1.55
N ILE A 142 14.22 17.52 0.25
CA ILE A 142 14.24 18.70 -0.63
C ILE A 142 13.18 19.72 -0.18
N HIS A 143 11.97 19.23 0.12
CA HIS A 143 10.89 20.09 0.60
C HIS A 143 11.24 20.81 1.92
N ARG A 144 11.86 20.08 2.86
CA ARG A 144 12.31 20.67 4.13
C ARG A 144 13.41 21.70 3.96
N ALA A 145 14.31 21.49 2.99
CA ALA A 145 15.45 22.39 2.76
C ALA A 145 15.05 23.68 2.04
N VAL A 146 14.26 23.60 0.98
CA VAL A 146 14.01 24.73 0.06
C VAL A 146 12.54 24.95 -0.31
N GLY A 147 11.65 24.11 0.16
CA GLY A 147 10.24 24.09 -0.20
C GLY A 147 10.02 23.63 -1.65
N ILE A 148 9.00 22.83 -1.86
CA ILE A 148 8.53 22.40 -3.19
C ILE A 148 7.23 23.16 -3.48
N SER A 149 7.14 23.77 -4.66
CA SER A 149 5.93 24.44 -5.15
C SER A 149 5.13 23.55 -6.10
N ARG A 150 5.82 22.72 -6.93
CA ARG A 150 5.17 21.84 -7.91
C ARG A 150 5.91 20.51 -8.04
N ILE A 151 5.13 19.46 -8.24
CA ILE A 151 5.60 18.09 -8.56
C ILE A 151 4.88 17.66 -9.84
N ASN A 152 5.64 17.31 -10.89
CA ASN A 152 5.13 16.59 -12.03
C ASN A 152 5.70 15.19 -11.95
N VAL A 153 4.83 14.17 -11.90
CA VAL A 153 5.25 12.78 -11.72
C VAL A 153 4.57 11.86 -12.73
N ALA A 154 5.35 11.03 -13.40
CA ALA A 154 4.87 9.89 -14.14
C ALA A 154 5.31 8.61 -13.44
N THR A 155 4.35 7.77 -13.06
CA THR A 155 4.63 6.50 -12.41
C THR A 155 4.63 5.36 -13.42
N TYR A 156 5.51 4.38 -13.23
CA TYR A 156 5.57 3.12 -13.98
C TYR A 156 5.31 2.00 -12.98
N GLN A 157 4.01 1.64 -12.84
CA GLN A 157 3.58 0.75 -11.77
C GLN A 157 3.52 -0.71 -12.22
N SER A 158 4.21 -1.58 -11.49
CA SER A 158 4.15 -3.02 -11.68
C SER A 158 2.76 -3.59 -11.43
N VAL A 159 2.49 -4.76 -11.98
CA VAL A 159 1.18 -5.43 -11.83
C VAL A 159 0.92 -5.95 -10.41
N SER A 160 1.95 -6.13 -9.57
CA SER A 160 1.78 -6.59 -8.17
C SER A 160 0.85 -5.71 -7.34
N GLY A 161 0.80 -4.40 -7.62
CA GLY A 161 -0.13 -3.47 -6.98
C GLY A 161 -1.62 -3.79 -7.24
N ALA A 162 -1.94 -4.53 -8.30
CA ALA A 162 -3.28 -5.03 -8.60
C ALA A 162 -3.56 -6.44 -8.03
N GLY A 163 -2.62 -7.00 -7.25
CA GLY A 163 -2.76 -8.26 -6.54
C GLY A 163 -2.26 -9.49 -7.31
N ARG A 164 -2.39 -10.66 -6.67
CA ARG A 164 -1.88 -11.93 -7.18
C ARG A 164 -2.43 -12.30 -8.57
N SER A 165 -3.72 -12.09 -8.79
CA SER A 165 -4.35 -12.38 -10.08
C SER A 165 -3.76 -11.58 -11.24
N ALA A 166 -3.26 -10.36 -10.98
CA ALA A 166 -2.59 -9.54 -11.99
C ALA A 166 -1.19 -10.07 -12.33
N LEU A 167 -0.46 -10.59 -11.34
CA LEU A 167 0.82 -11.27 -11.55
C LEU A 167 0.64 -12.53 -12.43
N GLU A 168 -0.35 -13.35 -12.09
CA GLU A 168 -0.70 -14.57 -12.84
C GLU A 168 -1.14 -14.22 -14.27
N GLU A 169 -1.90 -13.14 -14.46
CA GLU A 169 -2.33 -12.69 -15.78
C GLU A 169 -1.16 -12.22 -16.65
N LEU A 170 -0.26 -11.40 -16.11
CA LEU A 170 0.94 -10.98 -16.87
C LEU A 170 1.76 -12.18 -17.32
N GLY A 171 2.00 -13.14 -16.41
CA GLY A 171 2.75 -14.37 -16.75
C GLY A 171 2.06 -15.17 -17.84
N ARG A 172 0.75 -15.40 -17.71
CA ARG A 172 -0.05 -16.13 -18.70
C ARG A 172 -0.09 -15.43 -20.05
N GLN A 173 -0.35 -14.12 -20.09
CA GLN A 173 -0.36 -13.35 -21.32
C GLN A 173 1.00 -13.39 -22.02
N THR A 174 2.10 -13.24 -21.28
CA THR A 174 3.45 -13.31 -21.79
C THR A 174 3.72 -14.67 -22.46
N ALA A 175 3.40 -15.77 -21.77
CA ALA A 175 3.57 -17.11 -22.32
C ALA A 175 2.71 -17.36 -23.57
N ASN A 176 1.45 -16.89 -23.55
CA ASN A 176 0.54 -17.01 -24.69
C ASN A 176 1.09 -16.28 -25.93
N ILE A 177 1.48 -15.02 -25.78
CA ILE A 177 1.99 -14.19 -26.91
C ILE A 177 3.27 -14.81 -27.50
N LEU A 178 4.21 -15.23 -26.66
CA LEU A 178 5.44 -15.89 -27.11
C LEU A 178 5.19 -17.26 -27.80
N SER A 179 4.02 -17.84 -27.55
CA SER A 179 3.56 -19.07 -28.20
C SER A 179 2.58 -18.82 -29.35
N PHE A 180 2.48 -17.58 -29.83
CA PHE A 180 1.56 -17.15 -30.92
C PHE A 180 0.08 -17.43 -30.62
N LYS A 181 -0.33 -17.31 -29.33
CA LYS A 181 -1.71 -17.44 -28.86
C LYS A 181 -2.26 -16.08 -28.42
N ASP A 182 -3.58 -15.97 -28.37
CA ASP A 182 -4.25 -14.77 -27.86
C ASP A 182 -3.89 -14.49 -26.37
N PRO A 183 -3.66 -13.22 -26.00
CA PRO A 183 -3.31 -12.83 -24.65
C PRO A 183 -4.46 -13.08 -23.65
N ASP A 184 -5.74 -13.02 -24.07
CA ASP A 184 -6.94 -13.26 -23.28
C ASP A 184 -6.95 -12.46 -21.96
N PRO A 185 -7.05 -11.10 -22.02
CA PRO A 185 -7.09 -10.25 -20.84
C PRO A 185 -8.36 -10.50 -20.02
N LYS A 186 -8.23 -10.59 -18.69
CA LYS A 186 -9.35 -10.83 -17.74
C LYS A 186 -9.35 -9.85 -16.59
N ARG A 187 -8.17 -9.59 -16.00
CA ARG A 187 -8.01 -8.68 -14.88
C ARG A 187 -7.84 -7.23 -15.33
N PHE A 188 -7.13 -7.04 -16.44
CA PHE A 188 -6.94 -5.73 -17.06
C PHE A 188 -7.93 -5.53 -18.21
N PRO A 189 -8.32 -4.27 -18.50
CA PRO A 189 -9.28 -3.97 -19.58
C PRO A 189 -8.73 -4.33 -20.97
N VAL A 190 -7.40 -4.36 -21.11
CA VAL A 190 -6.68 -4.69 -22.33
C VAL A 190 -5.45 -5.55 -21.99
N GLN A 191 -4.81 -6.07 -23.01
CA GLN A 191 -3.51 -6.77 -22.87
C GLN A 191 -2.52 -5.91 -22.08
N ILE A 192 -1.91 -6.49 -21.04
CA ILE A 192 -0.81 -5.86 -20.28
C ILE A 192 0.57 -6.34 -20.73
N ALA A 193 0.72 -7.61 -21.12
CA ALA A 193 2.01 -8.12 -21.59
C ALA A 193 2.47 -7.35 -22.83
N PHE A 194 3.70 -6.82 -22.79
CA PHE A 194 4.30 -5.97 -23.83
C PHE A 194 3.52 -4.69 -24.14
N ASN A 195 2.79 -4.14 -23.18
CA ASN A 195 1.96 -2.95 -23.34
C ASN A 195 2.05 -2.03 -22.12
N LEU A 196 1.65 -0.77 -22.31
CA LEU A 196 1.49 0.24 -21.25
C LEU A 196 0.01 0.61 -21.13
N ILE A 197 -0.51 0.67 -19.90
CA ILE A 197 -1.91 1.05 -19.66
C ILE A 197 -1.94 2.30 -18.78
N PRO A 198 -2.16 3.50 -19.35
CA PRO A 198 -2.23 4.76 -18.59
C PRO A 198 -3.62 4.93 -17.96
N HIS A 199 -4.10 3.91 -17.30
CA HIS A 199 -5.40 3.86 -16.64
C HIS A 199 -5.30 2.91 -15.45
N ILE A 200 -5.17 3.47 -14.25
CA ILE A 200 -5.15 2.74 -12.99
C ILE A 200 -6.25 3.30 -12.09
N ASP A 201 -7.15 2.43 -11.62
CA ASP A 201 -8.35 2.80 -10.85
C ASP A 201 -9.40 3.57 -11.70
N ASP A 202 -10.48 4.00 -11.09
CA ASP A 202 -11.60 4.67 -11.75
C ASP A 202 -11.27 6.13 -12.08
N PHE A 203 -11.82 6.63 -13.19
CA PHE A 203 -11.79 8.07 -13.52
C PHE A 203 -12.73 8.87 -12.62
N LEU A 204 -12.28 10.05 -12.24
CA LEU A 204 -13.07 11.04 -11.51
C LEU A 204 -13.56 12.14 -12.47
N ASP A 205 -14.50 12.96 -12.01
CA ASP A 205 -15.11 14.03 -12.81
C ASP A 205 -14.12 15.09 -13.31
N ASN A 206 -12.96 15.19 -12.66
CA ASN A 206 -11.88 16.09 -13.05
C ASN A 206 -10.95 15.54 -14.15
N GLY A 207 -11.24 14.35 -14.68
CA GLY A 207 -10.46 13.69 -15.73
C GLY A 207 -9.23 12.92 -15.26
N TYR A 208 -8.85 13.00 -13.99
CA TYR A 208 -7.82 12.16 -13.38
C TYR A 208 -8.40 10.84 -12.90
N THR A 209 -7.55 9.82 -12.81
CA THR A 209 -7.93 8.60 -12.11
C THR A 209 -7.82 8.80 -10.59
N LYS A 210 -8.53 7.96 -9.85
CA LYS A 210 -8.44 7.95 -8.39
C LYS A 210 -7.01 7.62 -7.91
N GLU A 211 -6.29 6.76 -8.65
CA GLU A 211 -4.88 6.46 -8.36
C GLU A 211 -4.00 7.71 -8.46
N GLU A 212 -4.19 8.51 -9.50
CA GLU A 212 -3.49 9.78 -9.68
C GLU A 212 -3.83 10.79 -8.57
N MET A 213 -5.09 10.89 -8.20
CA MET A 213 -5.50 11.81 -7.13
C MET A 213 -5.01 11.41 -5.75
N LYS A 214 -4.71 10.13 -5.49
CA LYS A 214 -4.02 9.72 -4.25
C LYS A 214 -2.66 10.41 -4.12
N LEU A 215 -1.89 10.52 -5.21
CA LEU A 215 -0.62 11.25 -5.20
C LEU A 215 -0.80 12.72 -4.81
N VAL A 216 -1.88 13.35 -5.24
CA VAL A 216 -2.19 14.75 -4.89
C VAL A 216 -2.57 14.88 -3.41
N TRP A 217 -3.60 14.16 -2.99
CA TRP A 217 -4.18 14.30 -1.65
C TRP A 217 -3.22 13.84 -0.55
N GLU A 218 -2.59 12.69 -0.75
CA GLU A 218 -1.70 12.09 0.25
C GLU A 218 -0.40 12.89 0.39
N THR A 219 0.18 13.41 -0.70
CA THR A 219 1.36 14.29 -0.65
C THR A 219 1.09 15.51 0.23
N ARG A 220 -0.02 16.20 0.01
CA ARG A 220 -0.39 17.38 0.80
C ARG A 220 -0.58 17.05 2.27
N LYS A 221 -1.31 15.98 2.56
CA LYS A 221 -1.56 15.54 3.94
C LYS A 221 -0.28 15.15 4.66
N ILE A 222 0.61 14.37 4.03
CA ILE A 222 1.85 13.89 4.65
C ILE A 222 2.85 15.02 4.87
N LEU A 223 2.99 15.92 3.89
CA LEU A 223 3.91 17.07 3.99
C LEU A 223 3.32 18.25 4.78
N GLY A 224 2.01 18.22 5.10
CA GLY A 224 1.32 19.32 5.77
C GLY A 224 1.26 20.62 4.96
N ASP A 225 1.29 20.53 3.62
CA ASP A 225 1.34 21.69 2.72
C ASP A 225 0.32 21.57 1.58
N GLU A 226 -0.83 22.20 1.75
CA GLU A 226 -1.90 22.26 0.75
C GLU A 226 -1.54 23.07 -0.51
N SER A 227 -0.49 23.88 -0.45
CA SER A 227 -0.09 24.76 -1.56
C SER A 227 0.70 24.04 -2.65
N ILE A 228 1.17 22.82 -2.39
CA ILE A 228 1.93 22.03 -3.37
C ILE A 228 1.00 21.62 -4.51
N GLN A 229 1.40 21.99 -5.74
CA GLN A 229 0.73 21.55 -6.95
C GLN A 229 1.30 20.20 -7.39
N VAL A 230 0.46 19.19 -7.50
CA VAL A 230 0.89 17.86 -7.97
C VAL A 230 0.15 17.52 -9.25
N ASN A 231 0.90 17.19 -10.30
CA ASN A 231 0.38 16.76 -11.61
C ASN A 231 0.85 15.32 -11.89
N PRO A 232 0.05 14.31 -11.55
CA PRO A 232 0.42 12.92 -11.70
C PRO A 232 -0.08 12.32 -13.01
N THR A 233 0.67 11.33 -13.51
CA THR A 233 0.22 10.40 -14.55
C THR A 233 0.55 8.98 -14.09
N ALA A 234 -0.45 8.13 -13.90
CA ALA A 234 -0.25 6.77 -13.41
C ALA A 234 -0.35 5.75 -14.55
N VAL A 235 0.74 5.02 -14.81
CA VAL A 235 0.83 4.04 -15.89
C VAL A 235 1.10 2.64 -15.34
N ARG A 236 0.28 1.65 -15.70
CA ARG A 236 0.55 0.24 -15.46
C ARG A 236 1.51 -0.28 -16.51
N VAL A 237 2.60 -0.91 -16.07
CA VAL A 237 3.65 -1.46 -16.94
C VAL A 237 3.75 -2.99 -16.79
N PRO A 238 4.28 -3.71 -17.81
CA PRO A 238 4.37 -5.16 -17.80
C PRO A 238 5.58 -5.66 -16.98
N VAL A 239 5.64 -5.24 -15.72
CA VAL A 239 6.66 -5.60 -14.73
C VAL A 239 5.98 -6.28 -13.57
N PHE A 240 6.55 -7.36 -13.05
CA PHE A 240 5.94 -8.12 -11.96
C PHE A 240 5.95 -7.35 -10.65
N TYR A 241 7.11 -6.83 -10.22
CA TYR A 241 7.30 -6.18 -8.93
C TYR A 241 8.09 -4.88 -9.06
N GLY A 242 7.85 -3.98 -8.11
CA GLY A 242 8.54 -2.69 -8.01
C GLY A 242 7.94 -1.62 -8.93
N HIS A 243 7.80 -0.41 -8.40
CA HIS A 243 7.36 0.76 -9.17
C HIS A 243 8.55 1.67 -9.42
N SER A 244 8.52 2.36 -10.56
CA SER A 244 9.47 3.42 -10.88
C SER A 244 8.73 4.71 -11.11
N GLU A 245 9.41 5.84 -10.96
CA GLU A 245 8.82 7.15 -11.16
C GLU A 245 9.81 8.10 -11.83
N ALA A 246 9.31 8.87 -12.79
CA ALA A 246 10.00 10.04 -13.33
C ALA A 246 9.39 11.28 -12.64
N VAL A 247 10.19 11.97 -11.85
CA VAL A 247 9.72 13.11 -11.03
C VAL A 247 10.48 14.36 -11.40
N HIS A 248 9.72 15.43 -11.68
CA HIS A 248 10.25 16.78 -11.84
C HIS A 248 9.66 17.69 -10.77
N VAL A 249 10.51 18.46 -10.11
CA VAL A 249 10.10 19.37 -9.05
C VAL A 249 10.47 20.81 -9.37
N GLU A 250 9.58 21.73 -8.98
CA GLU A 250 9.88 23.14 -8.88
C GLU A 250 10.00 23.50 -7.41
N THR A 251 11.13 24.11 -7.04
CA THR A 251 11.43 24.50 -5.66
C THR A 251 11.19 26.01 -5.45
N ARG A 252 10.86 26.40 -4.21
CA ARG A 252 10.62 27.81 -3.86
C ARG A 252 11.91 28.61 -3.77
N SER A 253 13.00 27.96 -3.39
CA SER A 253 14.35 28.52 -3.38
C SER A 253 15.27 27.66 -4.22
N LYS A 254 16.35 28.23 -4.74
CA LYS A 254 17.31 27.48 -5.55
C LYS A 254 18.03 26.42 -4.72
N ILE A 255 18.24 25.27 -5.34
CA ILE A 255 19.09 24.18 -4.84
C ILE A 255 19.80 23.56 -6.04
N THR A 256 21.01 23.11 -5.85
CA THR A 256 21.78 22.38 -6.88
C THR A 256 21.75 20.88 -6.63
N ALA A 257 22.08 20.09 -7.64
CA ALA A 257 22.17 18.64 -7.48
C ALA A 257 23.29 18.17 -6.54
N ALA A 258 24.25 19.05 -6.23
CA ALA A 258 25.36 18.76 -5.31
C ALA A 258 25.00 19.07 -3.84
N GLU A 259 24.02 19.94 -3.61
CA GLU A 259 23.47 20.25 -2.29
C GLU A 259 22.40 19.25 -1.90
#